data_8f7529b8bd806fb80f2deac33c10f414
#
_entry.id   8f7529b8bd806fb80f2deac33c10f414
#
_cell.length_a   1.000
_cell.length_b   1.000
_cell.length_c   1.000
_cell.angle_alpha   90.00
_cell.angle_beta   90.00
_cell.angle_gamma   90.00
#
_symmetry.space_group_name_H-M   'P 1'
#
loop_
_entity.id
_entity.type
_entity.pdbx_description
1 polymer ?
#
loop_
_entity_poly.entity_id
_entity_poly.type
_entity_poly.pdbx_seq_one_letter_code
_entity_poly.pdbx_strand_id
1 'polypeptide(L)'
;MFQKDLFNNKTVLVTGGGTGIGFEIAKQFLTYGAEVYIASRKKEKLEQAVIQLKPFGGVKAFVLDIRETESIHHLADMIDTQSGKLDILINNEGGQFPSPAEAITENGWKAVINTNLNGTWFVTQEMAKRFFFRQESGSIVNIVLNNFKGFPGMSHSAAARAGVMNLAQTLAIEWVSKGITVNCVAPGIIQSSGLENYPPQLVESIASKIPMKRFGTCEEVAELTLFLAVSKYITGETVYIDGGNRFWGDMWEIS
;
A
#
# COMPACT_ATOMS: atom_id res chain seq x y z
N MET A 1 -11.98 -17.23 2.32
CA MET A 1 -12.60 -16.21 3.20
C MET A 1 -13.60 -15.34 2.42
N PHE A 2 -13.30 -14.93 1.19
CA PHE A 2 -14.17 -14.10 0.34
C PHE A 2 -14.89 -14.94 -0.71
N GLN A 3 -16.05 -14.45 -1.19
CA GLN A 3 -16.74 -15.07 -2.34
C GLN A 3 -15.93 -14.84 -3.62
N LYS A 4 -15.89 -15.81 -4.52
CA LYS A 4 -15.04 -15.79 -5.74
C LYS A 4 -15.30 -14.62 -6.69
N ASP A 5 -16.48 -14.02 -6.63
CA ASP A 5 -16.96 -12.95 -7.50
C ASP A 5 -17.12 -11.61 -6.77
N LEU A 6 -16.54 -11.48 -5.57
CA LEU A 6 -16.70 -10.31 -4.70
C LEU A 6 -16.36 -8.99 -5.38
N PHE A 7 -15.38 -8.99 -6.27
CA PHE A 7 -14.91 -7.81 -7.00
C PHE A 7 -15.28 -7.83 -8.49
N ASN A 8 -16.26 -8.65 -8.90
CA ASN A 8 -16.76 -8.61 -10.26
C ASN A 8 -17.21 -7.20 -10.65
N ASN A 9 -16.84 -6.76 -11.85
CA ASN A 9 -17.10 -5.42 -12.35
C ASN A 9 -16.45 -4.29 -11.52
N LYS A 10 -15.45 -4.58 -10.71
CA LYS A 10 -14.66 -3.59 -9.99
C LYS A 10 -13.34 -3.33 -10.72
N THR A 11 -12.99 -2.05 -10.84
CA THR A 11 -11.71 -1.58 -11.36
C THR A 11 -10.85 -1.13 -10.20
N VAL A 12 -9.65 -1.70 -10.11
CA VAL A 12 -8.71 -1.49 -9.00
C VAL A 12 -7.38 -0.96 -9.53
N LEU A 13 -6.85 0.09 -8.93
CA LEU A 13 -5.48 0.56 -9.17
C LEU A 13 -4.60 0.19 -7.97
N VAL A 14 -3.47 -0.48 -8.23
CA VAL A 14 -2.45 -0.80 -7.23
C VAL A 14 -1.13 -0.14 -7.61
N THR A 15 -0.73 0.91 -6.89
CA THR A 15 0.61 1.49 -7.07
C THR A 15 1.65 0.58 -6.41
N GLY A 16 2.84 0.47 -7.02
CA GLY A 16 3.85 -0.49 -6.56
C GLY A 16 3.43 -1.96 -6.76
N GLY A 17 2.49 -2.23 -7.67
CA GLY A 17 1.91 -3.56 -7.90
C GLY A 17 2.82 -4.57 -8.61
N GLY A 18 4.06 -4.19 -8.92
CA GLY A 18 5.00 -5.07 -9.65
C GLY A 18 5.74 -6.11 -8.79
N THR A 19 5.75 -6.00 -7.47
CA THR A 19 6.49 -6.90 -6.57
C THR A 19 5.90 -6.90 -5.15
N GLY A 20 6.25 -7.92 -4.35
CA GLY A 20 5.99 -7.97 -2.90
C GLY A 20 4.51 -7.82 -2.53
N ILE A 21 4.23 -6.97 -1.54
CA ILE A 21 2.87 -6.75 -1.03
C ILE A 21 1.93 -6.28 -2.14
N GLY A 22 2.34 -5.31 -2.97
CA GLY A 22 1.51 -4.79 -4.05
C GLY A 22 1.17 -5.83 -5.12
N PHE A 23 2.12 -6.71 -5.45
CA PHE A 23 1.88 -7.82 -6.36
C PHE A 23 0.84 -8.80 -5.80
N GLU A 24 0.97 -9.19 -4.52
CA GLU A 24 0.04 -10.11 -3.89
C GLU A 24 -1.37 -9.50 -3.73
N ILE A 25 -1.45 -8.20 -3.42
CA ILE A 25 -2.72 -7.46 -3.41
C ILE A 25 -3.38 -7.52 -4.80
N ALA A 26 -2.63 -7.23 -5.87
CA ALA A 26 -3.13 -7.29 -7.24
C ALA A 26 -3.62 -8.70 -7.60
N LYS A 27 -2.85 -9.73 -7.27
CA LYS A 27 -3.20 -11.13 -7.51
C LYS A 27 -4.51 -11.52 -6.81
N GLN A 28 -4.68 -11.13 -5.56
CA GLN A 28 -5.91 -11.46 -4.83
C GLN A 28 -7.13 -10.72 -5.40
N PHE A 29 -7.03 -9.43 -5.75
CA PHE A 29 -8.13 -8.73 -6.43
C PHE A 29 -8.54 -9.41 -7.73
N LEU A 30 -7.56 -9.83 -8.55
CA LEU A 30 -7.81 -10.59 -9.78
C LEU A 30 -8.52 -11.93 -9.49
N THR A 31 -8.04 -12.67 -8.49
CA THR A 31 -8.61 -13.97 -8.08
C THR A 31 -10.09 -13.85 -7.69
N TYR A 32 -10.49 -12.71 -7.16
CA TYR A 32 -11.87 -12.42 -6.76
C TYR A 32 -12.66 -11.58 -7.80
N GLY A 33 -12.19 -11.52 -9.05
CA GLY A 33 -12.95 -11.05 -10.20
C GLY A 33 -12.76 -9.59 -10.59
N ALA A 34 -11.83 -8.85 -9.98
CA ALA A 34 -11.55 -7.47 -10.37
C ALA A 34 -10.80 -7.36 -11.71
N GLU A 35 -10.96 -6.22 -12.40
CA GLU A 35 -9.98 -5.72 -13.36
C GLU A 35 -8.93 -4.91 -12.60
N VAL A 36 -7.65 -5.22 -12.78
CA VAL A 36 -6.59 -4.61 -12.00
C VAL A 36 -5.58 -3.87 -12.88
N TYR A 37 -5.32 -2.62 -12.52
CA TYR A 37 -4.23 -1.80 -13.04
C TYR A 37 -3.10 -1.82 -12.03
N ILE A 38 -1.91 -2.28 -12.44
CA ILE A 38 -0.69 -2.19 -11.65
C ILE A 38 0.19 -1.07 -12.20
N ALA A 39 0.75 -0.25 -11.33
CA ALA A 39 1.58 0.86 -11.75
C ALA A 39 2.83 0.98 -10.88
N SER A 40 3.99 1.20 -11.50
CA SER A 40 5.27 1.49 -10.83
C SER A 40 6.29 2.04 -11.81
N ARG A 41 7.46 2.47 -11.31
CA ARG A 41 8.50 3.09 -12.15
C ARG A 41 9.27 2.12 -13.06
N LYS A 42 9.39 0.84 -12.69
CA LYS A 42 10.25 -0.13 -13.37
C LYS A 42 9.45 -0.97 -14.36
N LYS A 43 9.57 -0.62 -15.65
CA LYS A 43 8.84 -1.28 -16.75
C LYS A 43 9.06 -2.79 -16.76
N GLU A 44 10.31 -3.24 -16.63
CA GLU A 44 10.68 -4.66 -16.71
C GLU A 44 9.99 -5.48 -15.57
N LYS A 45 9.89 -4.89 -14.36
CA LYS A 45 9.20 -5.54 -13.25
C LYS A 45 7.69 -5.61 -13.49
N LEU A 46 7.10 -4.59 -14.09
CA LEU A 46 5.69 -4.58 -14.46
C LEU A 46 5.39 -5.64 -15.53
N GLU A 47 6.21 -5.76 -16.56
CA GLU A 47 6.05 -6.77 -17.63
C GLU A 47 6.11 -8.19 -17.05
N GLN A 48 7.08 -8.47 -16.16
CA GLN A 48 7.16 -9.75 -15.46
C GLN A 48 5.95 -10.01 -14.57
N ALA A 49 5.49 -8.99 -13.84
CA ALA A 49 4.30 -9.10 -13.00
C ALA A 49 3.04 -9.39 -13.81
N VAL A 50 2.85 -8.74 -14.97
CA VAL A 50 1.70 -9.02 -15.86
C VAL A 50 1.69 -10.47 -16.33
N ILE A 51 2.85 -11.02 -16.73
CA ILE A 51 2.94 -12.44 -17.13
C ILE A 51 2.47 -13.36 -16.00
N GLN A 52 2.89 -13.09 -14.75
CA GLN A 52 2.54 -13.91 -13.59
C GLN A 52 1.10 -13.70 -13.13
N LEU A 53 0.55 -12.49 -13.28
CA LEU A 53 -0.80 -12.15 -12.83
C LEU A 53 -1.89 -12.52 -13.85
N LYS A 54 -1.57 -12.57 -15.13
CA LYS A 54 -2.51 -12.87 -16.22
C LYS A 54 -3.36 -14.14 -16.02
N PRO A 55 -2.85 -15.23 -15.44
CA PRO A 55 -3.66 -16.43 -15.15
C PRO A 55 -4.81 -16.20 -14.15
N PHE A 56 -4.74 -15.14 -13.35
CA PHE A 56 -5.73 -14.82 -12.30
C PHE A 56 -6.83 -13.87 -12.78
N GLY A 57 -6.65 -13.16 -13.90
CA GLY A 57 -7.68 -12.24 -14.42
C GLY A 57 -7.14 -11.12 -15.32
N GLY A 58 -7.98 -10.13 -15.56
CA GLY A 58 -7.69 -8.99 -16.42
C GLY A 58 -6.74 -7.98 -15.76
N VAL A 59 -5.44 -8.07 -16.07
CA VAL A 59 -4.41 -7.16 -15.53
C VAL A 59 -3.82 -6.28 -16.64
N LYS A 60 -3.62 -5.01 -16.33
CA LYS A 60 -2.92 -4.02 -17.15
C LYS A 60 -1.84 -3.33 -16.34
N ALA A 61 -0.76 -2.93 -17.00
CA ALA A 61 0.38 -2.30 -16.32
C ALA A 61 0.74 -0.96 -16.96
N PHE A 62 1.09 0.02 -16.12
CA PHE A 62 1.50 1.34 -16.55
C PHE A 62 2.76 1.79 -15.82
N VAL A 63 3.69 2.42 -16.56
CA VAL A 63 4.83 3.07 -15.94
C VAL A 63 4.34 4.34 -15.24
N LEU A 64 4.61 4.46 -13.95
CA LEU A 64 4.18 5.58 -13.11
C LEU A 64 5.32 6.02 -12.20
N ASP A 65 5.63 7.30 -12.24
CA ASP A 65 6.34 7.96 -11.14
C ASP A 65 5.36 8.84 -10.36
N ILE A 66 5.04 8.43 -9.14
CA ILE A 66 4.07 9.13 -8.29
C ILE A 66 4.56 10.51 -7.80
N ARG A 67 5.83 10.86 -8.08
CA ARG A 67 6.40 12.17 -7.77
C ARG A 67 6.16 13.20 -8.89
N GLU A 68 5.74 12.73 -10.06
CA GLU A 68 5.57 13.53 -11.27
C GLU A 68 4.08 13.62 -11.61
N THR A 69 3.53 14.82 -11.51
CA THR A 69 2.09 15.06 -11.70
C THR A 69 1.61 14.68 -13.10
N GLU A 70 2.41 14.95 -14.14
CA GLU A 70 2.11 14.57 -15.52
C GLU A 70 2.00 13.05 -15.69
N SER A 71 2.86 12.29 -14.99
CA SER A 71 2.80 10.81 -14.99
C SER A 71 1.50 10.30 -14.36
N ILE A 72 1.02 10.97 -13.30
CA ILE A 72 -0.24 10.63 -12.63
C ILE A 72 -1.44 10.97 -13.53
N HIS A 73 -1.45 12.15 -14.15
CA HIS A 73 -2.50 12.57 -15.09
C HIS A 73 -2.60 11.58 -16.28
N HIS A 74 -1.44 11.21 -16.86
CA HIS A 74 -1.41 10.24 -17.96
C HIS A 74 -2.00 8.88 -17.54
N LEU A 75 -1.66 8.38 -16.35
CA LEU A 75 -2.26 7.15 -15.82
C LEU A 75 -3.78 7.29 -15.68
N ALA A 76 -4.27 8.41 -15.14
CA ALA A 76 -5.69 8.67 -15.00
C ALA A 76 -6.41 8.69 -16.35
N ASP A 77 -5.83 9.33 -17.37
CA ASP A 77 -6.37 9.35 -18.73
C ASP A 77 -6.46 7.94 -19.35
N MET A 78 -5.44 7.11 -19.11
CA MET A 78 -5.41 5.72 -19.58
C MET A 78 -6.49 4.86 -18.91
N ILE A 79 -6.70 5.00 -17.60
CA ILE A 79 -7.77 4.30 -16.87
C ILE A 79 -9.15 4.79 -17.36
N ASP A 80 -9.34 6.10 -17.51
CA ASP A 80 -10.61 6.68 -17.99
C ASP A 80 -10.95 6.19 -19.39
N THR A 81 -9.97 6.18 -20.30
CA THR A 81 -10.15 5.69 -21.67
C THR A 81 -10.48 4.19 -21.74
N GLN A 82 -9.89 3.39 -20.87
CA GLN A 82 -10.00 1.92 -20.96
C GLN A 82 -11.16 1.34 -20.14
N SER A 83 -11.48 1.93 -18.99
CA SER A 83 -12.51 1.42 -18.06
C SER A 83 -13.60 2.45 -17.76
N GLY A 84 -13.34 3.74 -17.97
CA GLY A 84 -14.26 4.83 -17.67
C GLY A 84 -14.55 5.02 -16.18
N LYS A 85 -13.94 4.21 -15.30
CA LYS A 85 -14.16 4.20 -13.86
C LYS A 85 -12.97 3.67 -13.09
N LEU A 86 -12.94 4.01 -11.79
CA LEU A 86 -12.06 3.39 -10.79
C LEU A 86 -12.87 3.19 -9.51
N ASP A 87 -12.94 1.98 -8.99
CA ASP A 87 -13.69 1.67 -7.76
C ASP A 87 -12.80 1.69 -6.52
N ILE A 88 -11.55 1.23 -6.66
CA ILE A 88 -10.63 1.05 -5.53
C ILE A 88 -9.23 1.54 -5.90
N LEU A 89 -8.63 2.33 -5.00
CA LEU A 89 -7.24 2.76 -5.07
C LEU A 89 -6.44 2.14 -3.92
N ILE A 90 -5.36 1.45 -4.25
CA ILE A 90 -4.37 0.95 -3.28
C ILE A 90 -3.07 1.73 -3.47
N ASN A 91 -2.78 2.62 -2.53
CA ASN A 91 -1.51 3.33 -2.45
C ASN A 91 -0.49 2.45 -1.71
N ASN A 92 0.30 1.69 -2.47
CA ASN A 92 1.32 0.82 -1.91
C ASN A 92 2.74 1.21 -2.36
N GLU A 93 2.89 2.06 -3.39
CA GLU A 93 4.21 2.55 -3.79
C GLU A 93 4.89 3.29 -2.64
N GLY A 94 6.18 3.02 -2.46
CA GLY A 94 6.97 3.67 -1.43
C GLY A 94 8.44 3.29 -1.52
N GLY A 95 9.25 3.97 -0.72
CA GLY A 95 10.69 3.69 -0.64
C GLY A 95 11.27 4.27 0.64
N GLN A 96 12.33 3.61 1.13
CA GLN A 96 13.05 4.02 2.31
C GLN A 96 14.45 3.43 2.30
N PHE A 97 15.32 3.96 3.14
CA PHE A 97 16.65 3.43 3.39
C PHE A 97 17.01 3.64 4.88
N PRO A 98 17.74 2.71 5.50
CA PRO A 98 18.17 2.88 6.89
C PRO A 98 19.25 3.95 6.99
N SER A 99 19.09 4.86 7.98
CA SER A 99 20.11 5.87 8.32
C SER A 99 19.89 6.38 9.74
N PRO A 100 20.94 6.60 10.55
CA PRO A 100 20.83 7.40 11.76
C PRO A 100 20.23 8.77 11.43
N ALA A 101 19.44 9.33 12.35
CA ALA A 101 18.68 10.55 12.08
C ALA A 101 19.60 11.72 11.71
N GLU A 102 20.72 11.87 12.39
CA GLU A 102 21.73 12.93 12.17
C GLU A 102 22.49 12.77 10.83
N ALA A 103 22.47 11.58 10.23
CA ALA A 103 23.12 11.31 8.95
C ALA A 103 22.19 11.39 7.75
N ILE A 104 20.87 11.61 7.96
CA ILE A 104 19.92 11.80 6.87
C ILE A 104 20.20 13.14 6.19
N THR A 105 20.63 13.08 4.93
CA THR A 105 20.85 14.28 4.12
C THR A 105 19.52 14.95 3.75
N GLU A 106 19.56 16.25 3.44
CA GLU A 106 18.39 16.98 2.94
C GLU A 106 17.76 16.31 1.69
N ASN A 107 18.60 15.88 0.76
CA ASN A 107 18.13 15.17 -0.45
C ASN A 107 17.53 13.81 -0.11
N GLY A 108 18.11 13.05 0.82
CA GLY A 108 17.57 11.79 1.29
C GLY A 108 16.21 11.96 1.98
N TRP A 109 16.09 12.98 2.83
CA TRP A 109 14.81 13.35 3.44
C TRP A 109 13.75 13.68 2.39
N LYS A 110 14.06 14.62 1.49
CA LYS A 110 13.16 15.06 0.41
C LYS A 110 12.72 13.88 -0.48
N ALA A 111 13.64 12.99 -0.85
CA ALA A 111 13.33 11.85 -1.70
C ALA A 111 12.27 10.92 -1.06
N VAL A 112 12.41 10.63 0.25
CA VAL A 112 11.46 9.75 0.96
C VAL A 112 10.12 10.45 1.21
N ILE A 113 10.12 11.72 1.62
CA ILE A 113 8.88 12.51 1.79
C ILE A 113 8.14 12.64 0.46
N ASN A 114 8.85 12.97 -0.62
CA ASN A 114 8.24 13.13 -1.94
C ASN A 114 7.62 11.83 -2.45
N THR A 115 8.23 10.68 -2.18
CA THR A 115 7.66 9.41 -2.60
C THR A 115 6.51 8.99 -1.67
N ASN A 116 6.76 8.92 -0.35
CA ASN A 116 5.83 8.25 0.56
C ASN A 116 4.65 9.12 1.00
N LEU A 117 4.79 10.45 1.03
CA LEU A 117 3.73 11.36 1.44
C LEU A 117 3.17 12.15 0.26
N ASN A 118 4.00 12.93 -0.42
CA ASN A 118 3.54 13.80 -1.50
C ASN A 118 2.99 12.97 -2.67
N GLY A 119 3.70 11.92 -3.09
CA GLY A 119 3.24 11.04 -4.18
C GLY A 119 1.93 10.32 -3.84
N THR A 120 1.79 9.81 -2.61
CA THR A 120 0.53 9.23 -2.14
C THR A 120 -0.61 10.25 -2.20
N TRP A 121 -0.36 11.49 -1.77
CA TRP A 121 -1.34 12.57 -1.84
C TRP A 121 -1.73 12.90 -3.29
N PHE A 122 -0.78 13.08 -4.19
CA PHE A 122 -1.05 13.46 -5.58
C PHE A 122 -1.86 12.39 -6.32
N VAL A 123 -1.48 11.12 -6.16
CA VAL A 123 -2.27 10.00 -6.74
C VAL A 123 -3.67 9.98 -6.15
N THR A 124 -3.80 10.08 -4.83
CA THR A 124 -5.10 10.07 -4.14
C THR A 124 -6.00 11.20 -4.63
N GLN A 125 -5.47 12.41 -4.71
CA GLN A 125 -6.23 13.60 -5.14
C GLN A 125 -6.69 13.47 -6.59
N GLU A 126 -5.80 13.07 -7.51
CA GLU A 126 -6.15 12.93 -8.93
C GLU A 126 -7.20 11.84 -9.14
N MET A 127 -7.02 10.65 -8.54
CA MET A 127 -8.00 9.56 -8.69
C MET A 127 -9.36 9.93 -8.08
N ALA A 128 -9.37 10.66 -6.96
CA ALA A 128 -10.61 11.13 -6.36
C ALA A 128 -11.34 12.13 -7.26
N LYS A 129 -10.63 13.13 -7.81
CA LYS A 129 -11.20 14.14 -8.71
C LYS A 129 -11.70 13.52 -10.02
N ARG A 130 -10.90 12.62 -10.61
CA ARG A 130 -11.19 12.03 -11.91
C ARG A 130 -12.33 11.01 -11.85
N PHE A 131 -12.40 10.20 -10.78
CA PHE A 131 -13.31 9.06 -10.70
C PHE A 131 -14.27 9.13 -9.52
N PHE A 132 -13.76 9.13 -8.27
CA PHE A 132 -14.59 8.88 -7.10
C PHE A 132 -15.63 9.96 -6.85
N PHE A 133 -15.31 11.23 -7.07
CA PHE A 133 -16.30 12.31 -6.92
C PHE A 133 -17.40 12.25 -7.96
N ARG A 134 -17.08 11.85 -9.20
CA ARG A 134 -18.06 11.67 -10.28
C ARG A 134 -18.96 10.46 -10.02
N GLN A 135 -18.42 9.41 -9.43
CA GLN A 135 -19.12 8.16 -9.16
C GLN A 135 -19.92 8.21 -7.84
N GLU A 136 -19.66 9.19 -6.98
CA GLU A 136 -20.13 9.26 -5.59
C GLU A 136 -19.87 7.94 -4.83
N SER A 137 -18.74 7.35 -5.10
CA SER A 137 -18.31 6.05 -4.52
C SER A 137 -16.83 5.84 -4.74
N GLY A 138 -16.15 5.29 -3.76
CA GLY A 138 -14.75 4.90 -3.86
C GLY A 138 -14.23 4.26 -2.58
N SER A 139 -13.16 3.48 -2.71
CA SER A 139 -12.43 2.98 -1.54
C SER A 139 -10.94 3.21 -1.74
N ILE A 140 -10.29 3.80 -0.74
CA ILE A 140 -8.86 4.08 -0.75
C ILE A 140 -8.22 3.34 0.42
N VAL A 141 -7.23 2.51 0.14
CA VAL A 141 -6.44 1.84 1.17
C VAL A 141 -4.97 2.19 0.97
N ASN A 142 -4.36 2.79 1.99
CA ASN A 142 -2.96 3.17 2.00
C ASN A 142 -2.15 2.11 2.75
N ILE A 143 -1.14 1.54 2.12
CA ILE A 143 -0.18 0.65 2.79
C ILE A 143 0.89 1.55 3.41
N VAL A 144 0.90 1.58 4.73
CA VAL A 144 1.85 2.39 5.51
C VAL A 144 2.90 1.49 6.18
N LEU A 145 3.29 1.77 7.41
CA LEU A 145 4.16 0.91 8.21
C LEU A 145 3.76 0.98 9.68
N ASN A 146 4.21 0.00 10.46
CA ASN A 146 4.07 0.05 11.90
C ASN A 146 5.09 1.05 12.49
N ASN A 147 4.62 2.26 12.78
CA ASN A 147 5.38 3.33 13.44
C ASN A 147 4.83 3.69 14.83
N PHE A 148 4.08 2.80 15.46
CA PHE A 148 3.39 3.03 16.73
C PHE A 148 4.33 3.50 17.86
N LYS A 149 5.55 2.95 17.92
CA LYS A 149 6.61 3.36 18.86
C LYS A 149 7.71 4.19 18.19
N GLY A 150 7.41 4.83 17.05
CA GLY A 150 8.42 5.40 16.17
C GLY A 150 9.10 4.32 15.31
N PHE A 151 10.08 4.72 14.53
CA PHE A 151 10.85 3.79 13.69
C PHE A 151 12.32 4.23 13.64
N PRO A 152 13.11 3.90 14.67
CA PRO A 152 14.53 4.26 14.74
C PRO A 152 15.29 3.83 13.48
N GLY A 153 16.19 4.69 12.98
CA GLY A 153 16.90 4.48 11.74
C GLY A 153 16.10 4.78 10.46
N MET A 154 14.83 5.22 10.58
CA MET A 154 13.94 5.48 9.45
C MET A 154 13.09 6.75 9.66
N SER A 155 13.65 7.79 10.28
CA SER A 155 12.92 9.00 10.70
C SER A 155 12.10 9.64 9.57
N HIS A 156 12.67 9.73 8.37
CA HIS A 156 11.99 10.25 7.18
C HIS A 156 10.76 9.43 6.78
N SER A 157 10.91 8.08 6.78
CA SER A 157 9.80 7.19 6.42
C SER A 157 8.71 7.16 7.49
N ALA A 158 9.11 7.15 8.77
CA ALA A 158 8.17 7.24 9.90
C ALA A 158 7.34 8.52 9.84
N ALA A 159 7.98 9.67 9.60
CA ALA A 159 7.30 10.95 9.46
C ALA A 159 6.33 10.98 8.27
N ALA A 160 6.79 10.51 7.08
CA ALA A 160 5.96 10.44 5.90
C ALA A 160 4.72 9.54 6.09
N ARG A 161 4.90 8.36 6.65
CA ARG A 161 3.80 7.40 6.85
C ARG A 161 2.83 7.85 7.97
N ALA A 162 3.32 8.49 9.03
CA ALA A 162 2.46 9.16 10.00
C ALA A 162 1.61 10.27 9.36
N GLY A 163 2.22 11.04 8.43
CA GLY A 163 1.49 12.00 7.62
C GLY A 163 0.37 11.38 6.78
N VAL A 164 0.63 10.23 6.13
CA VAL A 164 -0.39 9.49 5.38
C VAL A 164 -1.52 8.98 6.28
N MET A 165 -1.22 8.49 7.49
CA MET A 165 -2.24 8.05 8.45
C MET A 165 -3.16 9.22 8.84
N ASN A 166 -2.59 10.38 9.17
CA ASN A 166 -3.37 11.58 9.50
C ASN A 166 -4.17 12.10 8.29
N LEU A 167 -3.55 12.08 7.11
CA LEU A 167 -4.24 12.42 5.86
C LEU A 167 -5.45 11.51 5.63
N ALA A 168 -5.33 10.21 5.85
CA ALA A 168 -6.44 9.27 5.71
C ALA A 168 -7.60 9.61 6.65
N GLN A 169 -7.33 9.98 7.90
CA GLN A 169 -8.35 10.43 8.86
C GLN A 169 -9.05 11.70 8.38
N THR A 170 -8.30 12.68 7.89
CA THR A 170 -8.82 13.94 7.37
C THR A 170 -9.75 13.69 6.16
N LEU A 171 -9.26 12.96 5.17
CA LEU A 171 -10.02 12.66 3.96
C LEU A 171 -11.25 11.79 4.21
N ALA A 172 -11.17 10.88 5.18
CA ALA A 172 -12.32 10.06 5.59
C ALA A 172 -13.51 10.94 6.00
N ILE A 173 -13.26 12.03 6.72
CA ILE A 173 -14.33 12.95 7.14
C ILE A 173 -14.76 13.87 6.01
N GLU A 174 -13.81 14.42 5.23
CA GLU A 174 -14.13 15.34 4.13
C GLU A 174 -14.91 14.66 2.99
N TRP A 175 -14.68 13.37 2.75
CA TRP A 175 -15.19 12.66 1.57
C TRP A 175 -16.28 11.62 1.85
N VAL A 176 -16.61 11.37 3.13
CA VAL A 176 -17.64 10.38 3.48
C VAL A 176 -19.01 10.70 2.87
N SER A 177 -19.36 11.98 2.77
CA SER A 177 -20.62 12.42 2.15
C SER A 177 -20.68 12.11 0.62
N LYS A 178 -19.53 11.79 0.02
CA LYS A 178 -19.40 11.37 -1.39
C LYS A 178 -19.29 9.84 -1.52
N GLY A 179 -19.59 9.08 -0.47
CA GLY A 179 -19.53 7.62 -0.49
C GLY A 179 -18.10 7.05 -0.58
N ILE A 180 -17.07 7.82 -0.17
CA ILE A 180 -15.68 7.42 -0.24
C ILE A 180 -15.19 7.01 1.14
N THR A 181 -14.56 5.83 1.24
CA THR A 181 -13.84 5.38 2.43
C THR A 181 -12.34 5.52 2.24
N VAL A 182 -11.63 5.92 3.29
CA VAL A 182 -10.16 6.07 3.26
C VAL A 182 -9.57 5.43 4.50
N ASN A 183 -8.79 4.36 4.33
CA ASN A 183 -8.20 3.60 5.43
C ASN A 183 -6.71 3.34 5.20
N CYS A 184 -6.02 2.89 6.24
CA CYS A 184 -4.62 2.47 6.19
C CYS A 184 -4.47 1.03 6.68
N VAL A 185 -3.57 0.28 6.05
CA VAL A 185 -2.99 -0.96 6.57
C VAL A 185 -1.57 -0.66 7.02
N ALA A 186 -1.23 -1.00 8.26
CA ALA A 186 0.10 -0.80 8.85
C ALA A 186 0.77 -2.16 9.09
N PRO A 187 1.51 -2.70 8.09
CA PRO A 187 2.22 -3.96 8.25
C PRO A 187 3.38 -3.83 9.23
N GLY A 188 3.63 -4.89 9.97
CA GLY A 188 4.89 -5.12 10.66
C GLY A 188 5.99 -5.57 9.68
N ILE A 189 6.83 -6.50 10.11
CA ILE A 189 7.87 -7.07 9.25
C ILE A 189 7.25 -8.21 8.42
N ILE A 190 7.25 -8.03 7.11
CA ILE A 190 6.62 -8.95 6.15
C ILE A 190 7.70 -9.71 5.38
N GLN A 191 7.53 -11.01 5.27
CA GLN A 191 8.39 -11.87 4.46
C GLN A 191 8.22 -11.49 2.98
N SER A 192 9.24 -10.88 2.44
CA SER A 192 9.29 -10.44 1.05
C SER A 192 10.71 -10.61 0.51
N SER A 193 10.88 -10.51 -0.80
CA SER A 193 12.20 -10.57 -1.44
C SER A 193 13.21 -9.56 -0.89
N GLY A 194 12.75 -8.52 -0.18
CA GLY A 194 13.62 -7.58 0.50
C GLY A 194 14.41 -8.18 1.66
N LEU A 195 13.89 -9.23 2.33
CA LEU A 195 14.58 -9.90 3.42
C LEU A 195 15.72 -10.82 2.96
N GLU A 196 15.71 -11.27 1.72
CA GLU A 196 16.77 -12.11 1.12
C GLU A 196 18.13 -11.39 1.08
N ASN A 197 18.13 -10.07 1.20
CA ASN A 197 19.36 -9.26 1.23
C ASN A 197 20.05 -9.23 2.61
N TYR A 198 19.45 -9.86 3.64
CA TYR A 198 19.98 -9.87 5.01
C TYR A 198 20.52 -11.25 5.39
N PRO A 199 21.57 -11.33 6.27
CA PRO A 199 22.08 -12.61 6.77
C PRO A 199 20.97 -13.45 7.43
N PRO A 200 20.90 -14.79 7.18
CA PRO A 200 19.87 -15.65 7.75
C PRO A 200 19.75 -15.56 9.27
N GLN A 201 20.88 -15.50 9.99
CA GLN A 201 20.91 -15.40 11.46
C GLN A 201 20.27 -14.11 11.97
N LEU A 202 20.44 -12.99 11.22
CA LEU A 202 19.79 -11.73 11.56
C LEU A 202 18.27 -11.81 11.31
N VAL A 203 17.87 -12.41 10.21
CA VAL A 203 16.45 -12.61 9.87
C VAL A 203 15.75 -13.45 10.94
N GLU A 204 16.36 -14.58 11.35
CA GLU A 204 15.86 -15.46 12.40
C GLU A 204 15.78 -14.73 13.76
N SER A 205 16.84 -13.99 14.13
CA SER A 205 16.86 -13.16 15.33
C SER A 205 15.72 -12.14 15.37
N ILE A 206 15.41 -11.51 14.24
CA ILE A 206 14.32 -10.55 14.17
C ILE A 206 12.96 -11.27 14.32
N ALA A 207 12.75 -12.39 13.65
CA ALA A 207 11.52 -13.17 13.75
C ALA A 207 11.24 -13.61 15.19
N SER A 208 12.28 -14.05 15.94
CA SER A 208 12.14 -14.48 17.32
C SER A 208 11.70 -13.37 18.29
N LYS A 209 11.92 -12.10 17.94
CA LYS A 209 11.51 -10.92 18.73
C LYS A 209 10.06 -10.52 18.51
N ILE A 210 9.43 -10.95 17.42
CA ILE A 210 8.00 -10.72 17.18
C ILE A 210 7.19 -11.65 18.10
N PRO A 211 6.12 -11.17 18.79
CA PRO A 211 5.33 -12.04 19.68
C PRO A 211 4.83 -13.32 19.01
N MET A 212 4.37 -13.25 17.76
CA MET A 212 3.97 -14.44 16.98
C MET A 212 5.14 -15.30 16.48
N LYS A 213 6.40 -14.94 16.77
CA LYS A 213 7.62 -15.71 16.44
C LYS A 213 7.82 -15.97 14.94
N ARG A 214 7.22 -15.16 14.10
CA ARG A 214 7.35 -15.21 12.64
C ARG A 214 7.12 -13.84 12.00
N PHE A 215 7.54 -13.70 10.78
CA PHE A 215 7.12 -12.59 9.93
C PHE A 215 5.67 -12.77 9.48
N GLY A 216 5.01 -11.66 9.16
CA GLY A 216 3.78 -11.71 8.37
C GLY A 216 4.07 -12.07 6.91
N THR A 217 3.05 -12.47 6.18
CA THR A 217 3.14 -12.75 4.74
C THR A 217 2.50 -11.65 3.90
N CYS A 218 2.88 -11.56 2.63
CA CYS A 218 2.22 -10.64 1.70
C CYS A 218 0.72 -10.98 1.54
N GLU A 219 0.37 -12.26 1.63
CA GLU A 219 -1.01 -12.75 1.59
C GLU A 219 -1.85 -12.21 2.75
N GLU A 220 -1.33 -12.26 3.98
CA GLU A 220 -2.03 -11.73 5.16
C GLU A 220 -2.30 -10.21 5.03
N VAL A 221 -1.34 -9.46 4.48
CA VAL A 221 -1.52 -8.02 4.21
C VAL A 221 -2.56 -7.80 3.12
N ALA A 222 -2.53 -8.60 2.06
CA ALA A 222 -3.49 -8.50 0.96
C ALA A 222 -4.91 -8.83 1.42
N GLU A 223 -5.12 -9.88 2.22
CA GLU A 223 -6.44 -10.22 2.77
C GLU A 223 -7.04 -9.08 3.59
N LEU A 224 -6.26 -8.46 4.46
CA LEU A 224 -6.71 -7.29 5.22
C LEU A 224 -7.01 -6.08 4.30
N THR A 225 -6.21 -5.89 3.27
CA THR A 225 -6.43 -4.82 2.28
C THR A 225 -7.75 -5.02 1.53
N LEU A 226 -8.04 -6.24 1.08
CA LEU A 226 -9.31 -6.57 0.43
C LEU A 226 -10.50 -6.37 1.38
N PHE A 227 -10.36 -6.79 2.65
CA PHE A 227 -11.39 -6.59 3.66
C PHE A 227 -11.73 -5.10 3.84
N LEU A 228 -10.73 -4.24 3.97
CA LEU A 228 -10.94 -2.80 4.10
C LEU A 228 -11.53 -2.19 2.82
N ALA A 229 -11.14 -2.68 1.65
CA ALA A 229 -11.64 -2.19 0.37
C ALA A 229 -13.14 -2.41 0.17
N VAL A 230 -13.74 -3.45 0.79
CA VAL A 230 -15.19 -3.72 0.71
C VAL A 230 -15.96 -3.21 1.92
N SER A 231 -15.29 -2.84 3.01
CA SER A 231 -15.92 -2.42 4.26
C SER A 231 -16.58 -1.04 4.10
N LYS A 232 -17.88 -0.97 4.24
CA LYS A 232 -18.66 0.26 4.02
C LYS A 232 -18.78 1.14 5.26
N TYR A 233 -18.46 0.61 6.44
CA TYR A 233 -18.62 1.31 7.73
C TYR A 233 -17.30 1.51 8.47
N ILE A 234 -16.18 1.25 7.79
CA ILE A 234 -14.82 1.52 8.29
C ILE A 234 -14.22 2.62 7.43
N THR A 235 -13.91 3.77 8.02
CA THR A 235 -13.20 4.87 7.35
C THR A 235 -12.38 5.68 8.35
N GLY A 236 -11.22 6.17 7.95
CA GLY A 236 -10.29 6.90 8.80
C GLY A 236 -9.43 6.00 9.69
N GLU A 237 -9.55 4.67 9.56
CA GLU A 237 -8.88 3.73 10.46
C GLU A 237 -7.50 3.31 9.94
N THR A 238 -6.59 3.08 10.86
CA THR A 238 -5.30 2.42 10.61
C THR A 238 -5.29 1.06 11.28
N VAL A 239 -5.38 0.01 10.49
CA VAL A 239 -5.36 -1.36 11.00
C VAL A 239 -3.95 -1.93 10.93
N TYR A 240 -3.42 -2.30 12.09
CA TYR A 240 -2.09 -2.88 12.20
C TYR A 240 -2.14 -4.41 12.00
N ILE A 241 -1.22 -4.91 11.19
CA ILE A 241 -1.01 -6.34 10.96
C ILE A 241 0.48 -6.64 11.19
N ASP A 242 0.86 -6.88 12.45
CA ASP A 242 2.25 -6.85 12.90
C ASP A 242 2.64 -7.98 13.86
N GLY A 243 1.79 -8.98 14.03
CA GLY A 243 2.04 -10.09 14.94
C GLY A 243 2.16 -9.69 16.41
N GLY A 244 1.57 -8.53 16.79
CA GLY A 244 1.63 -7.97 18.14
C GLY A 244 2.87 -7.11 18.41
N ASN A 245 3.75 -6.93 17.43
CA ASN A 245 5.06 -6.29 17.60
C ASN A 245 4.98 -4.85 18.15
N ARG A 246 3.92 -4.10 17.84
CA ARG A 246 3.76 -2.73 18.34
C ARG A 246 3.53 -2.62 19.85
N PHE A 247 3.02 -3.67 20.48
CA PHE A 247 2.73 -3.69 21.91
C PHE A 247 3.86 -4.30 22.76
N TRP A 248 4.73 -5.07 22.09
CA TRP A 248 5.78 -5.82 22.75
C TRP A 248 7.12 -5.08 22.71
N GLY A 249 7.85 -5.12 23.79
CA GLY A 249 9.23 -4.66 23.88
C GLY A 249 10.01 -5.68 24.67
N ASP A 250 11.34 -5.62 24.61
CA ASP A 250 12.26 -6.57 25.23
C ASP A 250 12.21 -6.60 26.79
N MET A 251 11.19 -5.99 27.40
CA MET A 251 11.12 -5.81 28.86
C MET A 251 10.54 -7.01 29.63
N TRP A 252 9.92 -7.97 28.96
CA TRP A 252 9.28 -9.10 29.62
C TRP A 252 9.59 -10.39 28.88
N GLU A 253 10.42 -11.24 29.48
CA GLU A 253 10.50 -12.64 29.10
C GLU A 253 9.36 -13.38 29.80
N ILE A 254 8.26 -13.61 29.09
CA ILE A 254 7.21 -14.53 29.54
C ILE A 254 7.62 -15.91 28.99
N SER A 255 8.10 -16.76 29.88
CA SER A 255 8.43 -18.16 29.61
C SER A 255 7.15 -19.00 29.44
#